data_ba1084579e8c10ddf1578d48752c1f81
#
_entry.id   ba1084579e8c10ddf1578d48752c1f81
#
_cell.length_a   1.000
_cell.length_b   1.000
_cell.length_c   1.000
_cell.angle_alpha   90.00
_cell.angle_beta   90.00
_cell.angle_gamma   90.00
#
_symmetry.space_group_name_H-M   'P 1'
#
loop_
_entity.id
_entity.type
_entity.pdbx_description
1 polymer ?
#
loop_
_entity_poly.entity_id
_entity_poly.type
_entity_poly.pdbx_seq_one_letter_code
_entity_poly.pdbx_strand_id
1 'polypeptide(L)'
;ILKGEIFGIIGLSGAGKSTLVRCINYLETPTAGRVIFEGQNLSMMKEAEIRKARQSMGMIFQQFNLLAQRNVLQNVCFPMEIAGVPKAEAKKRAAELLKLVGLEERMKAYPAQLSGGQKQRVAIARAMSTNPKVLLCDEATSALDPNTTKSILELLKKINRELGITVIVITHEMAVIE
;
A
#
# COMPACT_ATOMS: atom_id res chain seq x y z
N ILE A 1 5.26 -10.39 -13.31
CA ILE A 1 5.72 -9.07 -12.79
C ILE A 1 7.10 -9.30 -12.21
N LEU A 2 8.08 -8.53 -12.66
CA LEU A 2 9.46 -8.65 -12.22
C LEU A 2 9.68 -7.91 -10.90
N LYS A 3 10.66 -8.36 -10.13
CA LYS A 3 11.03 -7.71 -8.87
C LYS A 3 11.57 -6.30 -9.15
N GLY A 4 11.06 -5.32 -8.42
CA GLY A 4 11.52 -3.93 -8.51
C GLY A 4 10.94 -3.13 -9.68
N GLU A 5 9.99 -3.68 -10.47
CA GLU A 5 9.32 -2.91 -11.51
C GLU A 5 8.07 -2.18 -10.98
N ILE A 6 7.65 -1.17 -11.72
CA ILE A 6 6.32 -0.56 -11.58
C ILE A 6 5.45 -1.13 -12.70
N PHE A 7 4.41 -1.86 -12.34
CA PHE A 7 3.51 -2.53 -13.26
C PHE A 7 2.11 -1.90 -13.20
N GLY A 8 1.61 -1.41 -14.33
CA GLY A 8 0.29 -0.79 -14.45
C GLY A 8 -0.77 -1.76 -14.95
N ILE A 9 -1.92 -1.80 -14.31
CA ILE A 9 -3.11 -2.53 -14.74
C ILE A 9 -4.20 -1.52 -15.06
N ILE A 10 -4.56 -1.44 -16.35
CA ILE A 10 -5.57 -0.50 -16.85
C ILE A 10 -6.83 -1.26 -17.24
N GLY A 11 -7.97 -0.63 -17.08
CA GLY A 11 -9.25 -1.15 -17.56
C GLY A 11 -10.42 -0.27 -17.11
N LEU A 12 -11.55 -0.44 -17.75
CA LEU A 12 -12.77 0.27 -17.42
C LEU A 12 -13.24 -0.02 -15.99
N SER A 13 -14.06 0.88 -15.43
CA SER A 13 -14.72 0.63 -14.17
C SER A 13 -15.56 -0.66 -14.27
N GLY A 14 -15.53 -1.51 -13.23
CA GLY A 14 -16.23 -2.80 -13.23
C GLY A 14 -15.52 -3.94 -13.99
N ALA A 15 -14.36 -3.71 -14.61
CA ALA A 15 -13.62 -4.75 -15.36
C ALA A 15 -12.95 -5.81 -14.45
N GLY A 16 -13.16 -5.79 -13.14
CA GLY A 16 -12.60 -6.78 -12.20
C GLY A 16 -11.17 -6.49 -11.73
N LYS A 17 -10.63 -5.29 -11.98
CA LYS A 17 -9.27 -4.91 -11.56
C LYS A 17 -9.02 -5.07 -10.06
N SER A 18 -9.92 -4.56 -9.22
CA SER A 18 -9.82 -4.69 -7.76
C SER A 18 -9.94 -6.15 -7.30
N THR A 19 -10.78 -6.95 -7.97
CA THR A 19 -10.85 -8.41 -7.72
C THR A 19 -9.52 -9.08 -8.04
N LEU A 20 -8.87 -8.71 -9.15
CA LEU A 20 -7.54 -9.22 -9.50
C LEU A 20 -6.51 -8.91 -8.40
N VAL A 21 -6.48 -7.66 -7.89
CA VAL A 21 -5.57 -7.30 -6.80
C VAL A 21 -5.86 -8.09 -5.52
N ARG A 22 -7.13 -8.28 -5.19
CA ARG A 22 -7.52 -9.10 -4.04
C ARG A 22 -7.13 -10.57 -4.21
N CYS A 23 -7.11 -11.07 -5.45
CA CYS A 23 -6.53 -12.38 -5.74
C CYS A 23 -5.01 -12.39 -5.59
N ILE A 24 -4.31 -11.32 -6.02
CA ILE A 24 -2.84 -11.23 -5.88
C ILE A 24 -2.41 -11.30 -4.42
N ASN A 25 -3.08 -10.58 -3.52
CA ASN A 25 -2.80 -10.65 -2.08
C ASN A 25 -3.57 -11.76 -1.35
N TYR A 26 -4.26 -12.60 -2.10
CA TYR A 26 -5.03 -13.75 -1.62
C TYR A 26 -6.11 -13.39 -0.58
N LEU A 27 -6.67 -12.18 -0.65
CA LEU A 27 -7.90 -11.81 0.08
C LEU A 27 -9.13 -12.46 -0.56
N GLU A 28 -9.07 -12.73 -1.87
CA GLU A 28 -10.03 -13.53 -2.62
C GLU A 28 -9.28 -14.69 -3.28
N THR A 29 -9.88 -15.89 -3.20
CA THR A 29 -9.30 -17.07 -3.84
C THR A 29 -9.66 -17.06 -5.34
N PRO A 30 -8.71 -17.14 -6.26
CA PRO A 30 -9.00 -17.20 -7.68
C PRO A 30 -9.77 -18.50 -8.02
N THR A 31 -10.77 -18.39 -8.88
CA THR A 31 -11.58 -19.54 -9.35
C THR A 31 -10.74 -20.55 -10.13
N ALA A 32 -9.72 -20.09 -10.84
CA ALA A 32 -8.79 -20.91 -11.59
C ALA A 32 -7.42 -20.23 -11.64
N GLY A 33 -6.38 -20.99 -11.96
CA GLY A 33 -5.01 -20.51 -11.98
C GLY A 33 -4.35 -20.55 -10.60
N ARG A 34 -3.25 -19.82 -10.44
CA ARG A 34 -2.46 -19.80 -9.21
C ARG A 34 -1.75 -18.47 -9.05
N VAL A 35 -1.54 -18.08 -7.81
CA VAL A 35 -0.73 -16.92 -7.45
C VAL A 35 0.59 -17.42 -6.87
N ILE A 36 1.68 -17.04 -7.50
CA ILE A 36 3.03 -17.37 -7.04
C ILE A 36 3.67 -16.08 -6.50
N PHE A 37 4.02 -16.09 -5.24
CA PHE A 37 4.71 -14.99 -4.57
C PHE A 37 6.04 -15.51 -4.02
N GLU A 38 7.16 -14.92 -4.42
CA GLU A 38 8.51 -15.35 -4.05
C GLU A 38 8.77 -16.85 -4.26
N GLY A 39 8.31 -17.38 -5.39
CA GLY A 39 8.46 -18.80 -5.73
C GLY A 39 7.48 -19.74 -5.01
N GLN A 40 6.65 -19.24 -4.12
CA GLN A 40 5.69 -20.03 -3.37
C GLN A 40 4.27 -19.85 -3.91
N ASN A 41 3.58 -20.97 -4.14
CA ASN A 41 2.19 -20.94 -4.60
C ASN A 41 1.25 -20.73 -3.39
N LEU A 42 0.58 -19.57 -3.35
CA LEU A 42 -0.30 -19.20 -2.23
C LEU A 42 -1.47 -20.17 -2.05
N SER A 43 -1.94 -20.82 -3.13
CA SER A 43 -3.03 -21.80 -3.05
C SER A 43 -2.66 -23.09 -2.29
N MET A 44 -1.38 -23.34 -2.11
CA MET A 44 -0.85 -24.53 -1.41
C MET A 44 -0.50 -24.22 0.06
N MET A 45 -0.62 -22.98 0.48
CA MET A 45 -0.27 -22.51 1.82
C MET A 45 -1.43 -22.65 2.81
N LYS A 46 -1.08 -22.85 4.08
CA LYS A 46 -2.02 -22.75 5.20
C LYS A 46 -2.33 -21.27 5.47
N GLU A 47 -3.47 -20.99 6.08
CA GLU A 47 -3.91 -19.61 6.35
C GLU A 47 -2.89 -18.79 7.16
N ALA A 48 -2.20 -19.39 8.10
CA ALA A 48 -1.14 -18.73 8.87
C ALA A 48 0.05 -18.30 8.00
N GLU A 49 0.41 -19.12 7.00
CA GLU A 49 1.47 -18.82 6.04
C GLU A 49 1.04 -17.72 5.07
N ILE A 50 -0.23 -17.75 4.61
CA ILE A 50 -0.82 -16.69 3.79
C ILE A 50 -0.83 -15.35 4.54
N ARG A 51 -1.21 -15.34 5.83
CA ARG A 51 -1.15 -14.12 6.66
C ARG A 51 0.27 -13.57 6.76
N LYS A 52 1.27 -14.43 6.89
CA LYS A 52 2.68 -14.03 6.90
C LYS A 52 3.12 -13.47 5.54
N ALA A 53 2.72 -14.11 4.44
CA ALA A 53 3.00 -13.61 3.09
C ALA A 53 2.38 -12.22 2.86
N ARG A 54 1.15 -11.98 3.35
CA ARG A 54 0.49 -10.66 3.27
C ARG A 54 1.24 -9.55 4.01
N GLN A 55 2.00 -9.85 5.07
CA GLN A 55 2.85 -8.85 5.73
C GLN A 55 3.95 -8.31 4.81
N SER A 56 4.32 -9.08 3.78
CA SER A 56 5.26 -8.68 2.73
C SER A 56 4.57 -8.01 1.52
N MET A 57 3.26 -7.80 1.59
CA MET A 57 2.44 -7.16 0.55
C MET A 57 1.73 -5.96 1.16
N GLY A 58 2.23 -4.76 0.90
CA GLY A 58 1.53 -3.53 1.29
C GLY A 58 0.34 -3.27 0.38
N MET A 59 -0.79 -2.85 0.93
CA MET A 59 -1.97 -2.48 0.14
C MET A 59 -2.41 -1.06 0.41
N ILE A 60 -2.62 -0.30 -0.65
CA ILE A 60 -3.12 1.06 -0.66
C ILE A 60 -4.46 1.04 -1.37
N PHE A 61 -5.50 1.46 -0.68
CA PHE A 61 -6.89 1.42 -1.16
C PHE A 61 -7.32 2.76 -1.74
N GLN A 62 -8.33 2.75 -2.59
CA GLN A 62 -9.00 3.93 -3.12
C GLN A 62 -9.52 4.84 -1.99
N GLN A 63 -10.21 4.26 -1.02
CA GLN A 63 -10.53 4.94 0.24
C GLN A 63 -9.39 4.70 1.20
N PHE A 64 -8.83 5.74 1.75
CA PHE A 64 -7.60 5.71 2.57
C PHE A 64 -7.64 4.69 3.72
N ASN A 65 -8.84 4.31 4.19
CA ASN A 65 -9.10 3.34 5.25
C ASN A 65 -8.27 3.60 6.52
N LEU A 66 -8.08 4.89 6.87
CA LEU A 66 -7.40 5.26 8.09
C LEU A 66 -8.30 5.04 9.29
N LEU A 67 -7.69 4.61 10.39
CA LEU A 67 -8.37 4.43 11.67
C LEU A 67 -8.65 5.81 12.27
N ALA A 68 -9.93 6.22 12.27
CA ALA A 68 -10.35 7.57 12.65
C ALA A 68 -9.99 7.94 14.10
N GLN A 69 -9.99 6.95 15.00
CA GLN A 69 -9.68 7.12 16.43
C GLN A 69 -8.18 7.08 16.75
N ARG A 70 -7.33 6.86 15.75
CA ARG A 70 -5.87 6.85 15.86
C ARG A 70 -5.28 8.06 15.15
N ASN A 71 -4.27 8.68 15.76
CA ASN A 71 -3.51 9.72 15.08
C ASN A 71 -2.65 9.14 13.93
N VAL A 72 -1.99 10.01 13.17
CA VAL A 72 -1.15 9.65 12.02
C VAL A 72 -0.07 8.64 12.39
N LEU A 73 0.70 8.90 13.45
CA LEU A 73 1.76 7.99 13.91
C LEU A 73 1.20 6.62 14.28
N GLN A 74 0.09 6.58 15.02
CA GLN A 74 -0.57 5.34 15.43
C GLN A 74 -1.16 4.55 14.26
N ASN A 75 -1.65 5.23 13.20
CA ASN A 75 -2.09 4.59 11.98
C ASN A 75 -0.94 3.86 11.29
N VAL A 76 0.24 4.47 11.20
CA VAL A 76 1.41 3.85 10.58
C VAL A 76 2.00 2.72 11.46
N CYS A 77 1.92 2.84 12.78
CA CYS A 77 2.35 1.77 13.70
C CYS A 77 1.46 0.52 13.63
N PHE A 78 0.19 0.65 13.26
CA PHE A 78 -0.81 -0.41 13.41
C PHE A 78 -0.45 -1.75 12.77
N PRO A 79 0.04 -1.84 11.50
CA PRO A 79 0.44 -3.12 10.95
C PRO A 79 1.61 -3.78 11.69
N MET A 80 2.54 -2.98 12.22
CA MET A 80 3.67 -3.47 13.01
C MET A 80 3.22 -3.98 14.38
N GLU A 81 2.23 -3.33 15.00
CA GLU A 81 1.59 -3.82 16.24
C GLU A 81 0.99 -5.23 16.04
N ILE A 82 0.27 -5.42 14.92
CA ILE A 82 -0.30 -6.74 14.56
C ILE A 82 0.80 -7.77 14.31
N ALA A 83 1.92 -7.35 13.71
CA ALA A 83 3.07 -8.21 13.44
C ALA A 83 3.91 -8.52 14.70
N GLY A 84 3.55 -7.96 15.87
CA GLY A 84 4.25 -8.20 17.14
C GLY A 84 5.56 -7.41 17.30
N VAL A 85 5.78 -6.37 16.49
CA VAL A 85 6.97 -5.51 16.60
C VAL A 85 6.93 -4.72 17.90
N PRO A 86 8.04 -4.62 18.64
CA PRO A 86 8.12 -3.83 19.88
C PRO A 86 7.69 -2.38 19.65
N LYS A 87 6.90 -1.82 20.58
CA LYS A 87 6.30 -0.49 20.44
C LYS A 87 7.31 0.64 20.16
N ALA A 88 8.49 0.58 20.77
CA ALA A 88 9.54 1.57 20.55
C ALA A 88 10.09 1.51 19.13
N GLU A 89 10.31 0.31 18.61
CA GLU A 89 10.77 0.06 17.24
C GLU A 89 9.71 0.48 16.23
N ALA A 90 8.44 0.10 16.45
CA ALA A 90 7.33 0.49 15.60
C ALA A 90 7.19 2.02 15.50
N LYS A 91 7.30 2.75 16.62
CA LYS A 91 7.27 4.20 16.62
C LYS A 91 8.43 4.82 15.86
N LYS A 92 9.65 4.32 16.05
CA LYS A 92 10.84 4.79 15.33
C LYS A 92 10.64 4.62 13.82
N ARG A 93 10.29 3.42 13.40
CA ARG A 93 10.04 3.11 11.98
C ARG A 93 8.91 3.96 11.39
N ALA A 94 7.81 4.12 12.11
CA ALA A 94 6.69 4.95 11.67
C ALA A 94 7.11 6.43 11.50
N ALA A 95 7.92 6.98 12.39
CA ALA A 95 8.44 8.34 12.27
C ALA A 95 9.34 8.51 11.04
N GLU A 96 10.23 7.56 10.76
CA GLU A 96 11.05 7.55 9.56
C GLU A 96 10.22 7.54 8.27
N LEU A 97 9.17 6.71 8.22
CA LEU A 97 8.26 6.63 7.09
C LEU A 97 7.44 7.91 6.91
N LEU A 98 6.97 8.51 8.00
CA LEU A 98 6.25 9.78 7.95
C LEU A 98 7.13 10.92 7.46
N LYS A 99 8.41 10.93 7.81
CA LYS A 99 9.40 11.85 7.22
C LYS A 99 9.58 11.60 5.72
N LEU A 100 9.70 10.34 5.29
CA LEU A 100 9.82 9.97 3.88
C LEU A 100 8.65 10.49 3.04
N VAL A 101 7.42 10.43 3.57
CA VAL A 101 6.22 10.92 2.87
C VAL A 101 5.93 12.41 3.12
N GLY A 102 6.78 13.13 3.86
CA GLY A 102 6.65 14.57 4.10
C GLY A 102 5.56 14.95 5.11
N LEU A 103 5.31 14.11 6.11
CA LEU A 103 4.29 14.32 7.15
C LEU A 103 4.86 14.33 8.58
N GLU A 104 6.13 14.66 8.76
CA GLU A 104 6.80 14.72 10.06
C GLU A 104 6.05 15.63 11.05
N GLU A 105 5.62 16.81 10.59
CA GLU A 105 4.89 17.80 11.40
C GLU A 105 3.44 17.38 11.73
N ARG A 106 2.95 16.31 11.12
CA ARG A 106 1.55 15.86 11.25
C ARG A 106 1.38 14.57 12.05
N MET A 107 2.41 14.07 12.71
CA MET A 107 2.38 12.80 13.44
C MET A 107 1.29 12.69 14.50
N LYS A 108 0.94 13.82 15.14
CA LYS A 108 -0.08 13.89 16.20
C LYS A 108 -1.48 14.22 15.66
N ALA A 109 -1.61 14.59 14.39
CA ALA A 109 -2.90 14.91 13.78
C ALA A 109 -3.78 13.65 13.63
N TYR A 110 -5.09 13.84 13.62
CA TYR A 110 -6.06 12.78 13.35
C TYR A 110 -6.51 12.83 11.88
N PRO A 111 -7.02 11.72 11.32
CA PRO A 111 -7.45 11.68 9.92
C PRO A 111 -8.42 12.80 9.51
N ALA A 112 -9.32 13.21 10.39
CA ALA A 112 -10.26 14.30 10.13
C ALA A 112 -9.58 15.67 9.90
N GLN A 113 -8.34 15.84 10.35
CA GLN A 113 -7.56 17.08 10.25
C GLN A 113 -6.65 17.11 9.00
N LEU A 114 -6.74 16.09 8.12
CA LEU A 114 -5.86 15.92 6.97
C LEU A 114 -6.60 16.16 5.66
N SER A 115 -5.90 16.75 4.68
CA SER A 115 -6.34 16.76 3.28
C SER A 115 -6.35 15.35 2.67
N GLY A 116 -7.03 15.17 1.53
CA GLY A 116 -7.04 13.90 0.81
C GLY A 116 -5.63 13.39 0.47
N GLY A 117 -4.78 14.27 -0.05
CA GLY A 117 -3.38 13.93 -0.35
C GLY A 117 -2.56 13.57 0.90
N GLN A 118 -2.78 14.23 2.03
CA GLN A 118 -2.14 13.88 3.29
C GLN A 118 -2.61 12.51 3.80
N LYS A 119 -3.93 12.23 3.73
CA LYS A 119 -4.48 10.90 4.06
C LYS A 119 -3.86 9.80 3.21
N GLN A 120 -3.67 10.05 1.92
CA GLN A 120 -3.04 9.10 1.01
C GLN A 120 -1.57 8.86 1.37
N ARG A 121 -0.82 9.90 1.71
CA ARG A 121 0.56 9.76 2.18
C ARG A 121 0.66 8.96 3.48
N VAL A 122 -0.28 9.12 4.41
CA VAL A 122 -0.38 8.27 5.61
C VAL A 122 -0.67 6.82 5.24
N ALA A 123 -1.59 6.57 4.30
CA ALA A 123 -1.90 5.22 3.83
C ALA A 123 -0.69 4.54 3.17
N ILE A 124 0.11 5.29 2.40
CA ILE A 124 1.38 4.82 1.82
C ILE A 124 2.38 4.47 2.92
N ALA A 125 2.62 5.38 3.88
CA ALA A 125 3.53 5.13 5.00
C ALA A 125 3.10 3.90 5.82
N ARG A 126 1.80 3.74 6.07
CA ARG A 126 1.24 2.57 6.74
C ARG A 126 1.49 1.28 5.94
N ALA A 127 1.26 1.29 4.63
CA ALA A 127 1.51 0.13 3.77
C ALA A 127 2.99 -0.27 3.73
N MET A 128 3.90 0.69 3.94
CA MET A 128 5.35 0.51 3.99
C MET A 128 5.88 0.01 5.34
N SER A 129 5.06 0.05 6.40
CA SER A 129 5.54 -0.13 7.78
C SER A 129 6.13 -1.50 8.05
N THR A 130 5.63 -2.55 7.40
CA THR A 130 6.11 -3.94 7.54
C THR A 130 7.25 -4.31 6.57
N ASN A 131 7.88 -3.33 5.91
CA ASN A 131 8.91 -3.53 4.89
C ASN A 131 8.46 -4.48 3.76
N PRO A 132 7.36 -4.15 3.07
CA PRO A 132 6.80 -5.01 2.05
C PRO A 132 7.74 -5.14 0.85
N LYS A 133 7.62 -6.25 0.12
CA LYS A 133 8.34 -6.49 -1.14
C LYS A 133 7.54 -6.00 -2.35
N VAL A 134 6.23 -5.89 -2.19
CA VAL A 134 5.32 -5.37 -3.20
C VAL A 134 4.31 -4.41 -2.58
N LEU A 135 4.01 -3.33 -3.28
CA LEU A 135 2.91 -2.42 -3.00
C LEU A 135 1.81 -2.62 -4.05
N LEU A 136 0.62 -2.90 -3.59
CA LEU A 136 -0.59 -3.02 -4.41
C LEU A 136 -1.40 -1.73 -4.26
N CYS A 137 -1.53 -0.97 -5.33
CA CYS A 137 -2.25 0.32 -5.34
C CYS A 137 -3.57 0.14 -6.09
N ASP A 138 -4.67 -0.01 -5.36
CA ASP A 138 -6.02 -0.15 -5.93
C ASP A 138 -6.68 1.22 -6.06
N GLU A 139 -6.62 1.80 -7.27
CA GLU A 139 -7.14 3.12 -7.60
C GLU A 139 -6.72 4.22 -6.60
N ALA A 140 -5.47 4.17 -6.16
CA ALA A 140 -4.93 4.97 -5.06
C ALA A 140 -4.96 6.49 -5.29
N THR A 141 -5.28 6.95 -6.50
CA THR A 141 -5.32 8.37 -6.87
C THR A 141 -6.68 8.87 -7.32
N SER A 142 -7.66 7.98 -7.50
CA SER A 142 -8.97 8.32 -8.10
C SER A 142 -9.81 9.34 -7.31
N ALA A 143 -9.53 9.52 -6.02
CA ALA A 143 -10.21 10.49 -5.15
C ALA A 143 -9.42 11.80 -4.96
N LEU A 144 -8.36 12.02 -5.75
CA LEU A 144 -7.45 13.16 -5.61
C LEU A 144 -7.52 14.08 -6.83
N ASP A 145 -7.18 15.33 -6.62
CA ASP A 145 -7.02 16.28 -7.72
C ASP A 145 -5.76 15.96 -8.56
N PRO A 146 -5.66 16.43 -9.82
CA PRO A 146 -4.55 16.06 -10.72
C PRO A 146 -3.15 16.39 -10.19
N ASN A 147 -2.97 17.51 -9.49
CA ASN A 147 -1.67 17.90 -8.95
C ASN A 147 -1.25 16.98 -7.80
N THR A 148 -2.20 16.67 -6.92
CA THR A 148 -1.99 15.72 -5.81
C THR A 148 -1.73 14.32 -6.37
N THR A 149 -2.46 13.88 -7.38
CA THR A 149 -2.23 12.61 -8.09
C THR A 149 -0.80 12.50 -8.58
N LYS A 150 -0.32 13.51 -9.32
CA LYS A 150 1.08 13.56 -9.81
C LYS A 150 2.08 13.45 -8.67
N SER A 151 1.88 14.19 -7.59
CA SER A 151 2.74 14.16 -6.40
C SER A 151 2.77 12.78 -5.71
N ILE A 152 1.64 12.06 -5.67
CA ILE A 152 1.56 10.69 -5.13
C ILE A 152 2.29 9.69 -6.04
N LEU A 153 2.13 9.82 -7.36
CA LEU A 153 2.83 8.95 -8.32
C LEU A 153 4.35 9.15 -8.27
N GLU A 154 4.80 10.40 -8.17
CA GLU A 154 6.24 10.69 -7.97
C GLU A 154 6.77 10.09 -6.66
N LEU A 155 5.98 10.14 -5.58
CA LEU A 155 6.33 9.49 -4.32
C LEU A 155 6.45 7.97 -4.49
N LEU A 156 5.53 7.32 -5.18
CA LEU A 156 5.59 5.87 -5.45
C LEU A 156 6.78 5.51 -6.34
N LYS A 157 7.08 6.30 -7.38
CA LYS A 157 8.30 6.15 -8.22
C LYS A 157 9.58 6.30 -7.37
N LYS A 158 9.61 7.24 -6.44
CA LYS A 158 10.72 7.43 -5.50
C LYS A 158 10.91 6.22 -4.59
N ILE A 159 9.83 5.75 -3.96
CA ILE A 159 9.83 4.55 -3.10
C ILE A 159 10.33 3.32 -3.86
N ASN A 160 9.82 3.09 -5.07
CA ASN A 160 10.27 1.99 -5.92
C ASN A 160 11.79 2.07 -6.18
N ARG A 161 12.29 3.22 -6.61
CA ARG A 161 13.71 3.41 -6.97
C ARG A 161 14.65 3.32 -5.77
N GLU A 162 14.29 3.92 -4.63
CA GLU A 162 15.16 3.99 -3.46
C GLU A 162 15.15 2.69 -2.64
N LEU A 163 14.03 1.98 -2.60
CA LEU A 163 13.83 0.80 -1.76
C LEU A 163 13.74 -0.51 -2.55
N GLY A 164 13.74 -0.45 -3.89
CA GLY A 164 13.66 -1.63 -4.75
C GLY A 164 12.34 -2.42 -4.63
N ILE A 165 11.27 -1.77 -4.15
CA ILE A 165 9.97 -2.38 -3.94
C ILE A 165 9.23 -2.45 -5.27
N THR A 166 8.64 -3.60 -5.59
CA THR A 166 7.74 -3.75 -6.74
C THR A 166 6.44 -2.99 -6.48
N VAL A 167 5.95 -2.22 -7.44
CA VAL A 167 4.70 -1.46 -7.31
C VAL A 167 3.73 -1.90 -8.39
N ILE A 168 2.54 -2.33 -7.99
CA ILE A 168 1.45 -2.67 -8.91
C ILE A 168 0.38 -1.60 -8.77
N VAL A 169 0.15 -0.84 -9.82
CA VAL A 169 -0.83 0.27 -9.84
C VAL A 169 -2.02 -0.13 -10.66
N ILE A 170 -3.20 -0.10 -10.05
CA ILE A 170 -4.46 -0.21 -10.75
C ILE A 170 -5.05 1.18 -10.93
N THR A 171 -5.42 1.48 -12.16
CA THR A 171 -6.04 2.75 -12.52
C THR A 171 -6.95 2.59 -13.74
N HIS A 172 -7.91 3.49 -13.85
CA HIS A 172 -8.65 3.72 -15.10
C HIS A 172 -8.15 4.97 -15.83
N GLU A 173 -7.19 5.69 -15.26
CA GLU A 173 -6.61 6.92 -15.82
C GLU A 173 -5.32 6.60 -16.59
N MET A 174 -5.33 6.86 -17.91
CA MET A 174 -4.15 6.63 -18.77
C MET A 174 -2.95 7.49 -18.37
N ALA A 175 -3.19 8.71 -17.91
CA ALA A 175 -2.14 9.66 -17.49
C ALA A 175 -1.32 9.21 -16.27
N VAL A 176 -1.72 8.14 -15.59
CA VAL A 176 -1.01 7.59 -14.43
C VAL A 176 0.15 6.67 -14.85
N ILE A 177 0.20 6.25 -16.11
CA ILE A 177 1.13 5.20 -16.60
C ILE A 177 2.23 5.77 -17.51
N GLU A 178 2.07 6.99 -18.00
CA GLU A 178 3.13 7.76 -18.68
C GLU A 178 4.10 8.38 -17.65
#